data_ee44d268c09f20a831c35aea54311346
#
_entry.id   ee44d268c09f20a831c35aea54311346
#
_cell.length_a   1.000
_cell.length_b   1.000
_cell.length_c   1.000
_cell.angle_alpha   90.00
_cell.angle_beta   90.00
_cell.angle_gamma   90.00
#
_symmetry.space_group_name_H-M   'P 1'
#
loop_
_entity.id
_entity.type
_entity.pdbx_description
1 polymer ?
#
loop_
_entity_poly.entity_id
_entity_poly.type
_entity_poly.pdbx_seq_one_letter_code
_entity_poly.pdbx_strand_id
1 'polypeptide(L)'
;LHGVYYDFLLDIEGERIQSADPYARACGVNGTRSMAVDLRKTDPEGWEEDVAPQKEGEQIIYELHVKEFSWDVSGGFPEHVRGKYPAFCCENTSLYGEGTYPTGTAYLKQLGVNYVQLMPVYDYGSVDETKDGFNWGYDPMNYNVPEGSYSTDPFHGEVRIRELKEAIQALHRQGFRVIMDVVYNHTYSLDSWLQKTMPWYFYRVWEDGSVSNGSACGNDVASEQAMCAKYILESVLYWAE
;
A
#
# COMPACT_ATOMS: atom_id res chain seq x y z
N LEU A 1 12.39 9.91 17.61
CA LEU A 1 12.97 9.71 16.26
C LEU A 1 11.95 9.77 15.11
N HIS A 2 10.67 10.08 15.41
CA HIS A 2 9.63 10.19 14.38
C HIS A 2 10.03 11.20 13.29
N GLY A 3 9.88 10.80 12.02
CA GLY A 3 10.25 11.60 10.84
C GLY A 3 11.75 11.55 10.47
N VAL A 4 12.55 10.77 11.19
CA VAL A 4 13.99 10.66 10.89
C VAL A 4 14.24 9.53 9.89
N TYR A 5 14.89 9.84 8.80
CA TYR A 5 15.32 8.85 7.82
C TYR A 5 16.59 8.14 8.28
N TYR A 6 16.67 6.84 8.02
CA TYR A 6 17.82 6.02 8.36
C TYR A 6 18.04 4.90 7.34
N ASP A 7 19.25 4.38 7.30
CA ASP A 7 19.63 3.19 6.55
C ASP A 7 20.57 2.35 7.40
N PHE A 8 20.65 1.06 7.09
CA PHE A 8 21.67 0.18 7.61
C PHE A 8 22.92 0.20 6.75
N LEU A 9 24.07 0.16 7.38
CA LEU A 9 25.35 -0.09 6.74
C LEU A 9 25.81 -1.48 7.17
N LEU A 10 25.75 -2.42 6.24
CA LEU A 10 26.06 -3.82 6.48
C LEU A 10 27.46 -4.14 5.95
N ASP A 11 28.17 -5.04 6.63
CA ASP A 11 29.42 -5.62 6.15
C ASP A 11 29.18 -7.11 5.94
N ILE A 12 29.07 -7.53 4.67
CA ILE A 12 28.74 -8.88 4.26
C ILE A 12 29.89 -9.41 3.41
N GLU A 13 30.58 -10.44 3.91
CA GLU A 13 31.72 -11.06 3.23
C GLU A 13 32.83 -10.06 2.79
N GLY A 14 32.99 -8.97 3.58
CA GLY A 14 33.98 -7.92 3.33
C GLY A 14 33.51 -6.82 2.33
N GLU A 15 32.31 -6.92 1.82
CA GLU A 15 31.66 -5.87 1.05
C GLU A 15 30.73 -5.03 1.92
N ARG A 16 30.81 -3.69 1.77
CA ARG A 16 29.97 -2.74 2.50
C ARG A 16 28.74 -2.39 1.69
N ILE A 17 27.56 -2.77 2.19
CA ILE A 17 26.27 -2.62 1.52
C ILE A 17 25.42 -1.65 2.33
N GLN A 18 24.84 -0.63 1.68
CA GLN A 18 23.82 0.22 2.26
C GLN A 18 22.44 -0.31 1.88
N SER A 19 21.58 -0.51 2.88
CA SER A 19 20.21 -0.96 2.71
C SER A 19 19.27 -0.21 3.63
N ALA A 20 18.07 0.05 3.17
CA ALA A 20 16.98 0.41 4.05
C ALA A 20 16.51 -0.82 4.86
N ASP A 21 15.68 -0.58 5.86
CA ASP A 21 15.14 -1.60 6.75
C ASP A 21 13.94 -2.32 6.11
N PRO A 22 13.99 -3.62 5.84
CA PRO A 22 12.85 -4.37 5.30
C PRO A 22 11.60 -4.33 6.20
N TYR A 23 11.78 -4.09 7.49
CA TYR A 23 10.68 -3.98 8.47
C TYR A 23 10.16 -2.56 8.66
N ALA A 24 10.70 -1.57 7.95
CA ALA A 24 10.21 -0.19 8.05
C ALA A 24 8.70 -0.11 7.72
N ARG A 25 7.99 0.71 8.49
CA ARG A 25 6.57 1.01 8.31
C ARG A 25 6.34 2.32 7.55
N ALA A 26 7.41 3.06 7.32
CA ALA A 26 7.45 4.29 6.55
C ALA A 26 8.75 4.38 5.77
N CYS A 27 8.69 5.03 4.63
CA CYS A 27 9.85 5.29 3.79
C CYS A 27 9.81 6.72 3.21
N GLY A 28 10.93 7.13 2.66
CA GLY A 28 11.01 8.34 1.85
C GLY A 28 10.38 8.14 0.48
N VAL A 29 10.32 9.21 -0.28
CA VAL A 29 9.82 9.22 -1.65
C VAL A 29 10.48 8.13 -2.52
N ASN A 30 9.69 7.48 -3.35
CA ASN A 30 10.10 6.35 -4.20
C ASN A 30 10.70 5.16 -3.41
N GLY A 31 10.33 4.98 -2.15
CA GLY A 31 10.68 3.82 -1.35
C GLY A 31 12.18 3.61 -1.08
N THR A 32 13.02 4.65 -1.23
CA THR A 32 14.48 4.49 -1.27
C THR A 32 15.16 4.42 0.09
N ARG A 33 14.53 4.94 1.15
CA ARG A 33 15.09 5.00 2.51
C ARG A 33 14.03 4.70 3.54
N SER A 34 14.41 4.05 4.63
CA SER A 34 13.53 3.86 5.78
C SER A 34 13.30 5.16 6.54
N MET A 35 12.13 5.30 7.16
CA MET A 35 11.82 6.39 8.08
C MET A 35 11.35 5.82 9.42
N ALA A 36 11.91 6.32 10.51
CA ALA A 36 11.45 6.02 11.86
C ALA A 36 10.12 6.74 12.11
N VAL A 37 9.06 5.99 12.35
CA VAL A 37 7.71 6.52 12.56
C VAL A 37 7.12 6.07 13.90
N ASP A 38 6.50 6.97 14.61
CA ASP A 38 5.55 6.65 15.68
C ASP A 38 4.16 6.58 15.04
N LEU A 39 3.63 5.37 14.85
CA LEU A 39 2.37 5.14 14.16
C LEU A 39 1.18 5.87 14.81
N ARG A 40 1.20 6.06 16.14
CA ARG A 40 0.16 6.82 16.86
C ARG A 40 0.07 8.27 16.43
N LYS A 41 1.17 8.85 15.90
CA LYS A 41 1.17 10.21 15.34
C LYS A 41 0.59 10.30 13.93
N THR A 42 0.31 9.16 13.33
CA THR A 42 -0.36 9.05 12.03
C THR A 42 -1.83 8.70 12.16
N ASP A 43 -2.33 8.52 13.38
CA ASP A 43 -3.73 8.19 13.62
C ASP A 43 -4.60 9.43 13.38
N PRO A 44 -5.64 9.33 12.54
CA PRO A 44 -6.64 10.37 12.43
C PRO A 44 -7.49 10.45 13.72
N GLU A 45 -8.23 11.53 13.87
CA GLU A 45 -9.14 11.69 15.01
C GLU A 45 -10.17 10.55 15.06
N GLY A 46 -10.29 9.92 16.24
CA GLY A 46 -11.21 8.79 16.47
C GLY A 46 -10.73 7.46 15.86
N TRP A 47 -9.45 7.32 15.54
CA TRP A 47 -8.91 6.07 15.00
C TRP A 47 -8.98 4.90 15.98
N GLU A 48 -8.78 5.16 17.28
CA GLU A 48 -8.84 4.13 18.32
C GLU A 48 -10.25 3.53 18.50
N GLU A 49 -11.29 4.28 18.12
CA GLU A 49 -12.69 3.84 18.16
C GLU A 49 -13.17 3.30 16.80
N ASP A 50 -12.33 3.35 15.77
CA ASP A 50 -12.70 2.87 14.44
C ASP A 50 -12.89 1.35 14.44
N VAL A 51 -14.04 0.91 13.95
CA VAL A 51 -14.37 -0.51 13.82
C VAL A 51 -15.00 -0.77 12.46
N ALA A 52 -14.54 -1.83 11.81
CA ALA A 52 -15.17 -2.29 10.58
C ALA A 52 -16.67 -2.57 10.82
N PRO A 53 -17.56 -2.12 9.92
CA PRO A 53 -19.00 -2.30 10.08
C PRO A 53 -19.38 -3.76 10.29
N GLN A 54 -20.30 -4.02 11.26
CA GLN A 54 -20.89 -5.35 11.39
C GLN A 54 -21.69 -5.68 10.13
N LYS A 55 -21.58 -6.91 9.68
CA LYS A 55 -22.25 -7.32 8.48
C LYS A 55 -23.04 -8.61 8.65
N GLU A 56 -24.30 -8.50 8.31
CA GLU A 56 -25.21 -9.63 8.16
C GLU A 56 -25.64 -9.74 6.69
N GLY A 57 -25.76 -10.97 6.18
CA GLY A 57 -26.25 -11.23 4.83
C GLY A 57 -25.16 -11.37 3.75
N GLU A 58 -25.54 -11.09 2.51
CA GLU A 58 -24.67 -11.29 1.35
C GLU A 58 -23.48 -10.32 1.33
N GLN A 59 -22.34 -10.84 0.88
CA GLN A 59 -21.12 -10.05 0.67
C GLN A 59 -21.07 -9.63 -0.80
N ILE A 60 -21.16 -8.32 -1.05
CA ILE A 60 -21.03 -7.72 -2.38
C ILE A 60 -19.72 -6.93 -2.39
N ILE A 61 -18.74 -7.50 -3.08
CA ILE A 61 -17.39 -6.98 -3.15
C ILE A 61 -17.21 -6.17 -4.42
N TYR A 62 -16.67 -4.99 -4.34
CA TYR A 62 -16.27 -4.17 -5.47
C TYR A 62 -14.75 -3.93 -5.41
N GLU A 63 -14.03 -4.46 -6.39
CA GLU A 63 -12.61 -4.21 -6.54
C GLU A 63 -12.39 -2.89 -7.25
N LEU A 64 -11.45 -2.08 -6.74
CA LEU A 64 -11.11 -0.80 -7.33
C LEU A 64 -9.63 -0.44 -7.15
N HIS A 65 -9.15 0.36 -8.07
CA HIS A 65 -7.84 0.97 -8.03
C HIS A 65 -7.93 2.39 -7.44
N VAL A 66 -7.08 2.72 -6.45
CA VAL A 66 -7.15 4.01 -5.73
C VAL A 66 -7.13 5.21 -6.67
N LYS A 67 -6.22 5.23 -7.65
CA LYS A 67 -6.13 6.34 -8.60
C LYS A 67 -7.36 6.43 -9.50
N GLU A 68 -7.78 5.32 -10.11
CA GLU A 68 -8.89 5.32 -11.06
C GLU A 68 -10.24 5.63 -10.42
N PHE A 69 -10.39 5.32 -9.13
CA PHE A 69 -11.61 5.63 -8.37
C PHE A 69 -12.06 7.09 -8.49
N SER A 70 -11.12 8.03 -8.58
CA SER A 70 -11.41 9.46 -8.51
C SER A 70 -10.69 10.32 -9.54
N TRP A 71 -9.86 9.74 -10.39
CA TRP A 71 -8.97 10.46 -11.30
C TRP A 71 -9.71 11.28 -12.36
N ASP A 72 -10.78 10.73 -12.93
CA ASP A 72 -11.50 11.39 -14.01
C ASP A 72 -12.23 12.65 -13.52
N VAL A 73 -12.07 13.73 -14.27
CA VAL A 73 -12.68 15.05 -13.97
C VAL A 73 -14.19 14.95 -13.86
N SER A 74 -14.82 14.08 -14.65
CA SER A 74 -16.27 13.88 -14.64
C SER A 74 -16.78 13.26 -13.33
N GLY A 75 -15.89 12.63 -12.53
CA GLY A 75 -16.26 12.03 -11.26
C GLY A 75 -16.71 13.01 -10.17
N GLY A 76 -16.52 14.31 -10.37
CA GLY A 76 -16.96 15.34 -9.43
C GLY A 76 -16.12 15.46 -8.15
N PHE A 77 -14.93 14.85 -8.14
CA PHE A 77 -13.99 14.98 -7.03
C PHE A 77 -13.20 16.31 -7.08
N PRO A 78 -12.88 16.91 -5.91
CA PRO A 78 -11.97 18.04 -5.85
C PRO A 78 -10.60 17.70 -6.46
N GLU A 79 -10.03 18.62 -7.23
CA GLU A 79 -8.80 18.40 -7.98
C GLU A 79 -7.63 17.90 -7.13
N HIS A 80 -7.46 18.47 -5.94
CA HIS A 80 -6.34 18.16 -5.04
C HIS A 80 -6.36 16.74 -4.41
N VAL A 81 -7.51 16.03 -4.49
CA VAL A 81 -7.65 14.66 -3.97
C VAL A 81 -7.83 13.62 -5.07
N ARG A 82 -7.93 14.01 -6.33
CA ARG A 82 -8.11 13.06 -7.43
C ARG A 82 -6.94 12.09 -7.51
N GLY A 83 -7.27 10.80 -7.57
CA GLY A 83 -6.30 9.72 -7.62
C GLY A 83 -5.54 9.49 -6.32
N LYS A 84 -6.00 10.03 -5.19
CA LYS A 84 -5.34 9.99 -3.88
C LYS A 84 -6.23 9.35 -2.81
N TYR A 85 -5.60 8.88 -1.72
CA TYR A 85 -6.33 8.32 -0.57
C TYR A 85 -7.46 9.23 -0.04
N PRO A 86 -7.28 10.56 0.10
CA PRO A 86 -8.34 11.41 0.62
C PRO A 86 -9.60 11.49 -0.25
N ALA A 87 -9.57 10.98 -1.49
CA ALA A 87 -10.75 10.89 -2.32
C ALA A 87 -11.87 10.03 -1.69
N PHE A 88 -11.50 9.01 -0.90
CA PHE A 88 -12.46 8.17 -0.17
C PHE A 88 -13.19 8.91 0.94
N CYS A 89 -12.66 10.06 1.40
CA CYS A 89 -13.33 10.95 2.35
C CYS A 89 -14.38 11.85 1.69
N CYS A 90 -14.43 11.90 0.35
CA CYS A 90 -15.42 12.68 -0.39
C CYS A 90 -16.74 11.93 -0.49
N GLU A 91 -17.71 12.32 0.31
CA GLU A 91 -19.07 11.78 0.25
C GLU A 91 -19.94 12.54 -0.77
N ASN A 92 -20.96 11.86 -1.29
CA ASN A 92 -22.00 12.44 -2.17
C ASN A 92 -21.45 13.08 -3.45
N THR A 93 -20.34 12.57 -3.99
CA THR A 93 -19.87 12.98 -5.31
C THR A 93 -20.86 12.58 -6.40
N SER A 94 -20.90 13.34 -7.49
CA SER A 94 -21.80 13.11 -8.62
C SER A 94 -21.13 13.48 -9.93
N LEU A 95 -21.64 12.93 -11.02
CA LEU A 95 -21.14 13.19 -12.36
C LEU A 95 -21.12 14.72 -12.61
N TYR A 96 -19.95 15.25 -12.94
CA TYR A 96 -19.66 16.67 -13.09
C TYR A 96 -20.07 17.56 -11.90
N GLY A 97 -20.31 16.97 -10.72
CA GLY A 97 -20.79 17.70 -9.56
C GLY A 97 -22.23 18.21 -9.65
N GLU A 98 -23.04 17.72 -10.59
CA GLU A 98 -24.40 18.20 -10.87
C GLU A 98 -25.47 17.65 -9.90
N GLY A 99 -25.11 16.70 -9.03
CA GLY A 99 -25.98 16.13 -7.99
C GLY A 99 -26.98 15.07 -8.48
N THR A 100 -27.05 14.78 -9.76
CA THR A 100 -28.07 13.86 -10.33
C THR A 100 -27.62 12.42 -10.35
N TYR A 101 -26.41 12.17 -10.83
CA TYR A 101 -25.86 10.81 -10.98
C TYR A 101 -24.72 10.61 -9.98
N PRO A 102 -24.90 9.75 -8.95
CA PRO A 102 -23.86 9.54 -7.94
C PRO A 102 -22.60 8.91 -8.55
N THR A 103 -21.47 9.29 -8.05
CA THR A 103 -20.14 8.73 -8.32
C THR A 103 -19.48 8.30 -7.02
N GLY A 104 -18.27 7.75 -7.08
CA GLY A 104 -17.51 7.40 -5.89
C GLY A 104 -18.26 6.46 -4.95
N THR A 105 -18.12 6.69 -3.65
CA THR A 105 -18.76 5.86 -2.61
C THR A 105 -20.29 5.94 -2.65
N ALA A 106 -20.86 7.07 -3.07
CA ALA A 106 -22.31 7.20 -3.22
C ALA A 106 -22.86 6.25 -4.30
N TYR A 107 -22.13 6.06 -5.40
CA TYR A 107 -22.47 5.08 -6.41
C TYR A 107 -22.35 3.64 -5.90
N LEU A 108 -21.26 3.33 -5.16
CA LEU A 108 -21.08 2.00 -4.57
C LEU A 108 -22.23 1.64 -3.61
N LYS A 109 -22.71 2.61 -2.82
CA LYS A 109 -23.89 2.43 -1.96
C LYS A 109 -25.15 2.11 -2.77
N GLN A 110 -25.35 2.81 -3.88
CA GLN A 110 -26.50 2.56 -4.77
C GLN A 110 -26.47 1.16 -5.39
N LEU A 111 -25.28 0.62 -5.68
CA LEU A 111 -25.08 -0.75 -6.15
C LEU A 111 -25.30 -1.81 -5.05
N GLY A 112 -25.42 -1.42 -3.78
CA GLY A 112 -25.50 -2.33 -2.65
C GLY A 112 -24.16 -2.95 -2.26
N VAL A 113 -23.04 -2.40 -2.73
CA VAL A 113 -21.68 -2.82 -2.34
C VAL A 113 -21.50 -2.61 -0.85
N ASN A 114 -20.81 -3.55 -0.21
CA ASN A 114 -20.56 -3.52 1.22
C ASN A 114 -19.12 -3.94 1.60
N TYR A 115 -18.34 -4.36 0.61
CA TYR A 115 -16.89 -4.57 0.71
C TYR A 115 -16.20 -3.86 -0.44
N VAL A 116 -15.23 -3.03 -0.11
CA VAL A 116 -14.33 -2.41 -1.09
C VAL A 116 -13.00 -3.15 -1.02
N GLN A 117 -12.64 -3.80 -2.12
CA GLN A 117 -11.33 -4.42 -2.29
C GLN A 117 -10.41 -3.42 -2.98
N LEU A 118 -9.41 -2.95 -2.25
CA LEU A 118 -8.37 -2.09 -2.79
C LEU A 118 -7.34 -2.96 -3.49
N MET A 119 -7.09 -2.71 -4.79
CA MET A 119 -5.89 -3.19 -5.47
C MET A 119 -4.66 -2.72 -4.68
N PRO A 120 -3.47 -3.33 -4.85
CA PRO A 120 -2.37 -3.16 -3.91
C PRO A 120 -2.11 -1.70 -3.51
N VAL A 121 -2.06 -1.45 -2.20
CA VAL A 121 -1.82 -0.13 -1.60
C VAL A 121 -0.51 -0.05 -0.81
N TYR A 122 0.29 -1.13 -0.79
CA TYR A 122 1.68 -1.06 -0.31
C TYR A 122 2.58 -0.48 -1.40
N ASP A 123 3.75 -0.01 -0.98
CA ASP A 123 4.75 0.62 -1.84
C ASP A 123 5.24 -0.31 -2.96
N TYR A 124 5.12 0.15 -4.19
CA TYR A 124 5.47 -0.60 -5.40
C TYR A 124 6.41 0.19 -6.31
N GLY A 125 7.16 -0.52 -7.16
CA GLY A 125 8.05 0.07 -8.16
C GLY A 125 7.28 0.61 -9.39
N SER A 126 8.03 0.96 -10.44
CA SER A 126 7.52 1.38 -11.76
C SER A 126 6.73 2.69 -11.80
N VAL A 127 6.57 3.39 -10.68
CA VAL A 127 5.98 4.74 -10.62
C VAL A 127 6.93 5.67 -9.90
N ASP A 128 7.15 6.85 -10.47
CA ASP A 128 7.77 7.95 -9.76
C ASP A 128 6.68 8.69 -8.96
N GLU A 129 6.69 8.55 -7.64
CA GLU A 129 5.68 9.12 -6.73
C GLU A 129 5.54 10.64 -6.86
N THR A 130 6.53 11.32 -7.45
CA THR A 130 6.54 12.78 -7.66
C THR A 130 5.90 13.20 -8.97
N LYS A 131 5.47 12.24 -9.78
CA LYS A 131 4.90 12.48 -11.10
C LYS A 131 3.54 11.80 -11.25
N ASP A 132 2.84 12.23 -12.27
CA ASP A 132 1.63 11.55 -12.68
C ASP A 132 2.01 10.26 -13.42
N GLY A 133 1.73 9.12 -12.81
CA GLY A 133 1.99 7.77 -13.32
C GLY A 133 0.84 6.84 -12.99
N PHE A 134 0.82 5.69 -13.64
CA PHE A 134 -0.15 4.63 -13.38
C PHE A 134 0.54 3.28 -13.29
N ASN A 135 0.19 2.51 -12.27
CA ASN A 135 0.55 1.10 -12.12
C ASN A 135 -0.56 0.42 -11.32
N TRP A 136 -0.84 -0.83 -11.62
CA TRP A 136 -1.83 -1.62 -10.87
C TRP A 136 -1.39 -1.99 -9.45
N GLY A 137 -0.09 -1.80 -9.12
CA GLY A 137 0.45 -2.08 -7.80
C GLY A 137 1.00 -3.50 -7.61
N TYR A 138 1.04 -4.32 -8.66
CA TYR A 138 1.56 -5.69 -8.57
C TYR A 138 3.08 -5.79 -8.76
N ASP A 139 3.80 -4.72 -8.44
CA ASP A 139 5.26 -4.60 -8.45
C ASP A 139 5.80 -4.32 -7.02
N PRO A 140 5.59 -5.20 -6.02
CA PRO A 140 5.87 -4.90 -4.63
C PRO A 140 7.32 -4.55 -4.39
N MET A 141 7.56 -3.42 -3.73
CA MET A 141 8.89 -2.94 -3.35
C MET A 141 9.08 -3.00 -1.84
N ASN A 142 8.17 -2.42 -1.08
CA ASN A 142 8.20 -2.39 0.38
C ASN A 142 6.86 -2.85 0.96
N TYR A 143 6.77 -4.10 1.38
CA TYR A 143 5.53 -4.74 1.81
C TYR A 143 4.82 -4.11 3.01
N ASN A 144 5.53 -3.32 3.83
CA ASN A 144 5.01 -2.77 5.08
C ASN A 144 4.79 -1.25 5.03
N VAL A 145 4.89 -0.65 3.86
CA VAL A 145 4.79 0.79 3.66
C VAL A 145 3.64 1.09 2.71
N PRO A 146 2.75 2.04 2.99
CA PRO A 146 1.73 2.46 2.04
C PRO A 146 2.33 3.13 0.80
N GLU A 147 1.67 2.98 -0.34
CA GLU A 147 2.07 3.56 -1.62
C GLU A 147 2.03 5.09 -1.58
N GLY A 148 3.13 5.71 -2.00
CA GLY A 148 3.29 7.16 -1.95
C GLY A 148 2.65 7.92 -3.11
N SER A 149 2.48 7.30 -4.27
CA SER A 149 1.81 7.97 -5.40
C SER A 149 0.33 8.26 -5.13
N TYR A 150 -0.27 7.56 -4.15
CA TYR A 150 -1.63 7.81 -3.67
C TYR A 150 -1.70 8.84 -2.55
N SER A 151 -0.57 9.31 -2.05
CA SER A 151 -0.51 10.39 -1.04
C SER A 151 -0.57 11.77 -1.69
N THR A 152 -1.11 12.75 -0.97
CA THR A 152 -1.05 14.16 -1.38
C THR A 152 0.35 14.74 -1.23
N ASP A 153 1.18 14.16 -0.36
CA ASP A 153 2.57 14.55 -0.15
C ASP A 153 3.47 13.31 -0.04
N PRO A 154 4.08 12.84 -1.14
CA PRO A 154 4.96 11.69 -1.12
C PRO A 154 6.33 11.96 -0.45
N PHE A 155 6.70 13.22 -0.24
CA PHE A 155 7.99 13.59 0.37
C PHE A 155 8.02 13.39 1.88
N HIS A 156 6.86 13.34 2.53
CA HIS A 156 6.71 13.11 3.96
C HIS A 156 6.07 11.74 4.21
N GLY A 157 6.88 10.75 4.54
CA GLY A 157 6.46 9.33 4.63
C GLY A 157 5.31 9.06 5.61
N GLU A 158 5.12 9.89 6.63
CA GLU A 158 3.99 9.79 7.57
C GLU A 158 2.65 10.21 6.97
N VAL A 159 2.66 11.03 5.92
CA VAL A 159 1.42 11.53 5.30
C VAL A 159 0.67 10.38 4.63
N ARG A 160 1.36 9.52 3.86
CA ARG A 160 0.74 8.36 3.19
C ARG A 160 0.06 7.41 4.18
N ILE A 161 0.65 7.24 5.38
CA ILE A 161 0.08 6.38 6.42
C ILE A 161 -1.20 6.99 6.98
N ARG A 162 -1.17 8.28 7.32
CA ARG A 162 -2.33 9.00 7.84
C ARG A 162 -3.48 9.00 6.84
N GLU A 163 -3.20 9.33 5.59
CA GLU A 163 -4.22 9.42 4.54
C GLU A 163 -4.85 8.06 4.22
N LEU A 164 -4.07 6.96 4.25
CA LEU A 164 -4.64 5.62 4.11
C LEU A 164 -5.54 5.26 5.29
N LYS A 165 -5.16 5.59 6.53
CA LYS A 165 -6.01 5.41 7.72
C LYS A 165 -7.30 6.24 7.62
N GLU A 166 -7.20 7.50 7.20
CA GLU A 166 -8.36 8.37 6.96
C GLU A 166 -9.32 7.78 5.91
N ALA A 167 -8.77 7.23 4.82
CA ALA A 167 -9.54 6.56 3.78
C ALA A 167 -10.29 5.32 4.30
N ILE A 168 -9.61 4.46 5.07
CA ILE A 168 -10.21 3.27 5.70
C ILE A 168 -11.32 3.68 6.67
N GLN A 169 -11.03 4.62 7.58
CA GLN A 169 -12.00 5.13 8.54
C GLN A 169 -13.22 5.76 7.84
N ALA A 170 -13.00 6.51 6.75
CA ALA A 170 -14.09 7.09 5.97
C ALA A 170 -14.94 6.01 5.28
N LEU A 171 -14.35 4.94 4.77
CA LEU A 171 -15.06 3.80 4.22
C LEU A 171 -15.87 3.07 5.30
N HIS A 172 -15.30 2.83 6.48
CA HIS A 172 -16.00 2.21 7.62
C HIS A 172 -17.21 3.04 8.05
N ARG A 173 -17.05 4.35 8.24
CA ARG A 173 -18.16 5.27 8.57
C ARG A 173 -19.27 5.27 7.52
N GLN A 174 -18.91 5.03 6.27
CA GLN A 174 -19.87 4.93 5.17
C GLN A 174 -20.53 3.56 5.04
N GLY A 175 -20.16 2.58 5.89
CA GLY A 175 -20.76 1.24 5.92
C GLY A 175 -20.06 0.21 5.06
N PHE A 176 -18.87 0.52 4.51
CA PHE A 176 -18.05 -0.44 3.76
C PHE A 176 -17.03 -1.12 4.67
N ARG A 177 -16.76 -2.38 4.40
CA ARG A 177 -15.56 -3.07 4.89
C ARG A 177 -14.47 -2.99 3.83
N VAL A 178 -13.22 -2.94 4.28
CA VAL A 178 -12.06 -2.86 3.38
C VAL A 178 -11.38 -4.21 3.27
N ILE A 179 -11.04 -4.61 2.05
CA ILE A 179 -10.18 -5.75 1.75
C ILE A 179 -8.93 -5.18 1.09
N MET A 180 -7.77 -5.58 1.56
CA MET A 180 -6.49 -5.23 0.97
C MET A 180 -5.99 -6.37 0.10
N ASP A 181 -5.71 -6.12 -1.17
CA ASP A 181 -5.04 -7.05 -2.06
C ASP A 181 -3.54 -7.05 -1.76
N VAL A 182 -2.96 -8.21 -1.52
CA VAL A 182 -1.55 -8.36 -1.15
C VAL A 182 -0.85 -9.41 -2.01
N VAL A 183 0.39 -9.12 -2.43
CA VAL A 183 1.22 -9.98 -3.27
C VAL A 183 2.55 -10.22 -2.60
N TYR A 184 2.78 -11.44 -2.11
CA TYR A 184 4.02 -11.84 -1.44
C TYR A 184 4.85 -12.85 -2.23
N ASN A 185 4.45 -13.19 -3.45
CA ASN A 185 5.13 -14.20 -4.27
C ASN A 185 6.38 -13.70 -4.98
N HIS A 186 6.54 -12.38 -5.17
CA HIS A 186 7.70 -11.77 -5.81
C HIS A 186 7.93 -10.34 -5.29
N THR A 187 9.08 -9.76 -5.62
CA THR A 187 9.38 -8.33 -5.46
C THR A 187 9.56 -7.68 -6.82
N TYR A 188 9.42 -6.36 -6.90
CA TYR A 188 9.62 -5.58 -8.12
C TYR A 188 10.95 -5.90 -8.82
N SER A 189 12.03 -6.05 -8.05
CA SER A 189 13.32 -6.45 -8.56
C SER A 189 14.16 -7.17 -7.50
N LEU A 190 15.27 -7.78 -7.92
CA LEU A 190 16.27 -8.32 -6.99
C LEU A 190 17.10 -7.22 -6.30
N ASP A 191 17.03 -5.96 -6.73
CA ASP A 191 17.60 -4.82 -6.00
C ASP A 191 16.67 -4.37 -4.88
N SER A 192 16.32 -5.29 -3.99
CA SER A 192 15.40 -5.09 -2.86
C SER A 192 16.14 -4.94 -1.55
N TRP A 193 15.48 -4.37 -0.54
CA TRP A 193 16.02 -4.31 0.82
C TRP A 193 16.21 -5.71 1.42
N LEU A 194 15.35 -6.67 1.04
CA LEU A 194 15.48 -8.08 1.45
C LEU A 194 16.79 -8.68 0.93
N GLN A 195 17.09 -8.48 -0.35
CA GLN A 195 18.32 -9.01 -0.95
C GLN A 195 19.58 -8.32 -0.40
N LYS A 196 19.51 -7.02 -0.15
CA LYS A 196 20.63 -6.25 0.40
C LYS A 196 20.94 -6.61 1.86
N THR A 197 19.91 -6.94 2.66
CA THR A 197 20.10 -7.28 4.07
C THR A 197 20.50 -8.72 4.30
N MET A 198 20.02 -9.64 3.48
CA MET A 198 20.33 -11.08 3.58
C MET A 198 20.40 -11.71 2.19
N PRO A 199 21.53 -11.59 1.49
CA PRO A 199 21.67 -12.07 0.11
C PRO A 199 21.23 -13.53 -0.06
N TRP A 200 20.39 -13.78 -1.04
CA TRP A 200 19.88 -15.08 -1.47
C TRP A 200 19.08 -15.91 -0.45
N TYR A 201 18.73 -15.32 0.68
CA TYR A 201 17.88 -15.99 1.67
C TYR A 201 16.38 -15.86 1.37
N PHE A 202 15.97 -14.69 0.94
CA PHE A 202 14.56 -14.38 0.69
C PHE A 202 14.08 -14.74 -0.72
N TYR A 203 14.99 -15.15 -1.60
CA TYR A 203 14.66 -15.53 -2.97
C TYR A 203 14.97 -17.00 -3.23
N ARG A 204 14.10 -17.63 -4.01
CA ARG A 204 14.26 -19.00 -4.43
C ARG A 204 15.29 -19.08 -5.56
N VAL A 205 16.33 -19.87 -5.34
CA VAL A 205 17.45 -20.06 -6.28
C VAL A 205 17.58 -21.55 -6.59
N TRP A 206 17.77 -21.86 -7.87
CA TRP A 206 18.02 -23.24 -8.32
C TRP A 206 19.45 -23.68 -8.02
N GLU A 207 19.72 -25.00 -8.13
CA GLU A 207 21.04 -25.58 -7.87
C GLU A 207 22.14 -25.00 -8.79
N ASP A 208 21.78 -24.52 -9.98
CA ASP A 208 22.71 -23.89 -10.93
C ASP A 208 22.96 -22.39 -10.63
N GLY A 209 22.40 -21.87 -9.55
CA GLY A 209 22.51 -20.47 -9.14
C GLY A 209 21.55 -19.52 -9.84
N SER A 210 20.70 -19.99 -10.75
CA SER A 210 19.69 -19.16 -11.39
C SER A 210 18.51 -18.87 -10.45
N VAL A 211 17.92 -17.68 -10.56
CA VAL A 211 16.75 -17.29 -9.77
C VAL A 211 15.50 -17.95 -10.32
N SER A 212 14.66 -18.51 -9.44
CA SER A 212 13.36 -19.05 -9.81
C SER A 212 12.44 -17.93 -10.31
N ASN A 213 11.67 -18.24 -11.34
CA ASN A 213 10.68 -17.33 -11.94
C ASN A 213 9.38 -18.10 -12.23
N GLY A 214 8.91 -18.88 -11.27
CA GLY A 214 7.66 -19.64 -11.38
C GLY A 214 6.41 -18.75 -11.42
N SER A 215 6.50 -17.57 -10.80
CA SER A 215 5.47 -16.54 -10.85
C SER A 215 5.38 -15.79 -12.19
N ALA A 216 6.40 -15.94 -13.06
CA ALA A 216 6.60 -15.16 -14.29
C ALA A 216 6.81 -13.64 -14.05
N CYS A 217 7.16 -13.24 -12.82
CA CYS A 217 7.39 -11.85 -12.42
C CYS A 217 8.88 -11.49 -12.27
N GLY A 218 9.79 -12.39 -12.71
CA GLY A 218 11.24 -12.16 -12.68
C GLY A 218 11.96 -12.74 -11.47
N ASN A 219 11.26 -12.98 -10.37
CA ASN A 219 11.79 -13.63 -9.18
C ASN A 219 10.67 -14.29 -8.37
N ASP A 220 11.02 -15.23 -7.51
CA ASP A 220 10.11 -15.84 -6.55
C ASP A 220 10.64 -15.67 -5.13
N VAL A 221 9.79 -15.18 -4.23
CA VAL A 221 10.09 -15.10 -2.81
C VAL A 221 10.08 -16.50 -2.20
N ALA A 222 11.12 -16.85 -1.44
CA ALA A 222 11.31 -18.17 -0.82
C ALA A 222 10.50 -18.28 0.48
N SER A 223 9.16 -18.30 0.37
CA SER A 223 8.25 -18.35 1.52
C SER A 223 8.38 -19.61 2.38
N GLU A 224 9.05 -20.67 1.89
CA GLU A 224 9.43 -21.86 2.62
C GLU A 224 10.56 -21.63 3.63
N GLN A 225 11.35 -20.58 3.50
CA GLN A 225 12.39 -20.21 4.45
C GLN A 225 11.77 -19.62 5.72
N ALA A 226 12.22 -20.09 6.88
CA ALA A 226 11.60 -19.78 8.18
C ALA A 226 11.49 -18.27 8.47
N MET A 227 12.54 -17.49 8.19
CA MET A 227 12.51 -16.04 8.41
C MET A 227 11.72 -15.30 7.34
N CYS A 228 11.65 -15.84 6.13
CA CYS A 228 10.79 -15.30 5.08
C CYS A 228 9.30 -15.51 5.42
N ALA A 229 8.93 -16.71 5.84
CA ALA A 229 7.58 -17.01 6.33
C ALA A 229 7.20 -16.11 7.51
N LYS A 230 8.12 -15.91 8.47
CA LYS A 230 7.93 -14.99 9.61
C LYS A 230 7.70 -13.58 9.14
N TYR A 231 8.50 -13.06 8.21
CA TYR A 231 8.38 -11.71 7.66
C TYR A 231 7.03 -11.49 6.99
N ILE A 232 6.59 -12.44 6.16
CA ILE A 232 5.28 -12.39 5.50
C ILE A 232 4.16 -12.38 6.55
N LEU A 233 4.23 -13.28 7.54
CA LEU A 233 3.22 -13.33 8.62
C LEU A 233 3.15 -12.01 9.39
N GLU A 234 4.28 -11.43 9.77
CA GLU A 234 4.34 -10.16 10.50
C GLU A 234 3.85 -8.97 9.64
N SER A 235 4.07 -9.03 8.32
CA SER A 235 3.51 -8.05 7.39
C SER A 235 1.99 -8.16 7.31
N VAL A 236 1.44 -9.37 7.18
CA VAL A 236 -0.02 -9.59 7.16
C VAL A 236 -0.67 -9.14 8.45
N LEU A 237 -0.08 -9.46 9.60
CA LEU A 237 -0.59 -9.03 10.92
C LEU A 237 -0.57 -7.52 11.05
N TYR A 238 0.48 -6.87 10.63
CA TYR A 238 0.58 -5.40 10.64
C TYR A 238 -0.54 -4.72 9.84
N TRP A 239 -0.90 -5.26 8.68
CA TRP A 239 -1.98 -4.71 7.87
C TRP A 239 -3.38 -5.03 8.42
N ALA A 240 -3.49 -6.08 9.22
CA ALA A 240 -4.75 -6.52 9.82
C ALA A 240 -5.08 -5.82 11.15
N GLU A 241 -4.09 -5.26 11.84
CA GLU A 241 -4.19 -4.49 13.09
C GLU A 241 -4.53 -3.01 12.83
#